data_535a062b330b3ce1bf44972387a7da51
#
_entry.id   535a062b330b3ce1bf44972387a7da51
#
_cell.length_a   1.000
_cell.length_b   1.000
_cell.length_c   1.000
_cell.angle_alpha   90.00
_cell.angle_beta   90.00
_cell.angle_gamma   90.00
#
_symmetry.space_group_name_H-M   'P 1'
#
loop_
_entity.id
_entity.type
_entity.pdbx_description
1 polymer ?
#
loop_
_entity_poly.entity_id
_entity_poly.type
_entity_poly.pdbx_seq_one_letter_code
_entity_poly.pdbx_strand_id
1 'polypeptide(L)'
;MHVTHARHIVMQNGLGAQGKAAVAESLKILKKYGIDPLFDRRNLVWAPNHGHPDRMAIEILEQLRRADQIGTLEAIEEALKEAAIGFISGRWK
;
A
#
# COMPACT_ATOMS: atom_id res chain seq x y z
N MET A 1 -12.30 -21.76 -6.09
CA MET A 1 -11.66 -21.52 -4.77
C MET A 1 -10.67 -20.38 -4.88
N HIS A 2 -10.78 -19.43 -3.99
CA HIS A 2 -9.81 -18.31 -3.96
C HIS A 2 -8.65 -18.68 -3.05
N VAL A 3 -7.44 -18.43 -3.53
CA VAL A 3 -6.22 -18.62 -2.74
C VAL A 3 -5.81 -17.25 -2.19
N THR A 4 -5.59 -17.20 -0.88
CA THR A 4 -5.09 -15.97 -0.26
C THR A 4 -3.56 -15.97 -0.26
N HIS A 5 -2.98 -14.80 -0.48
CA HIS A 5 -1.53 -14.62 -0.49
C HIS A 5 -1.16 -13.44 0.40
N ALA A 6 0.04 -13.49 0.95
CA ALA A 6 0.62 -12.30 1.57
C ALA A 6 0.94 -11.31 0.46
N ARG A 7 0.38 -10.11 0.54
CA ARG A 7 0.56 -9.08 -0.47
C ARG A 7 1.18 -7.85 0.16
N HIS A 8 2.02 -7.17 -0.61
CA HIS A 8 2.49 -5.86 -0.20
C HIS A 8 1.38 -4.85 -0.44
N ILE A 9 1.11 -4.02 0.58
CA ILE A 9 0.14 -2.92 0.46
C ILE A 9 0.68 -1.91 -0.54
N VAL A 10 1.93 -1.47 -0.35
CA VAL A 10 2.64 -0.71 -1.36
C VAL A 10 3.39 -1.70 -2.23
N MET A 11 2.91 -1.89 -3.46
CA MET A 11 3.39 -2.92 -4.37
C MET A 11 4.57 -2.43 -5.19
N GLN A 12 5.39 -3.38 -5.65
CA GLN A 12 6.58 -3.06 -6.43
C GLN A 12 6.51 -3.49 -7.89
N ASN A 13 5.53 -4.34 -8.25
CA ASN A 13 5.41 -4.92 -9.59
C ASN A 13 3.99 -4.87 -10.10
N GLY A 14 3.82 -5.06 -11.39
CA GLY A 14 2.51 -5.25 -12.02
C GLY A 14 1.76 -3.96 -12.30
N LEU A 15 2.45 -2.81 -12.30
CA LEU A 15 1.83 -1.49 -12.47
C LEU A 15 2.32 -0.82 -13.75
N GLY A 16 1.48 0.08 -14.30
CA GLY A 16 1.88 0.96 -15.38
C GLY A 16 2.73 2.13 -14.90
N ALA A 17 3.01 3.08 -15.79
CA ALA A 17 3.92 4.19 -15.50
C ALA A 17 3.45 5.05 -14.32
N GLN A 18 2.15 5.36 -14.28
CA GLN A 18 1.59 6.19 -13.19
C GLN A 18 1.61 5.45 -11.85
N GLY A 19 1.28 4.17 -11.87
CA GLY A 19 1.32 3.34 -10.67
C GLY A 19 2.73 3.18 -10.14
N LYS A 20 3.71 2.99 -11.03
CA LYS A 20 5.11 2.89 -10.63
C LYS A 20 5.62 4.19 -9.99
N ALA A 21 5.23 5.34 -10.53
CA ALA A 21 5.59 6.63 -9.96
C ALA A 21 4.99 6.80 -8.56
N ALA A 22 3.71 6.41 -8.39
CA ALA A 22 3.05 6.47 -7.10
C ALA A 22 3.73 5.54 -6.09
N VAL A 23 4.11 4.34 -6.50
CA VAL A 23 4.82 3.40 -5.63
C VAL A 23 6.16 3.96 -5.20
N ALA A 24 6.92 4.57 -6.12
CA ALA A 24 8.23 5.15 -5.78
C ALA A 24 8.10 6.19 -4.65
N GLU A 25 7.09 7.06 -4.73
CA GLU A 25 6.84 8.05 -3.68
C GLU A 25 6.37 7.40 -2.38
N SER A 26 5.48 6.40 -2.47
CA SER A 26 5.01 5.66 -1.30
C SER A 26 6.16 4.97 -0.57
N LEU A 27 7.10 4.37 -1.31
CA LEU A 27 8.27 3.72 -0.72
C LEU A 27 9.14 4.71 0.06
N LYS A 28 9.30 5.92 -0.46
CA LYS A 28 10.06 6.97 0.23
C LYS A 28 9.39 7.32 1.56
N ILE A 29 8.07 7.44 1.59
CA ILE A 29 7.33 7.73 2.81
C ILE A 29 7.52 6.60 3.83
N LEU A 30 7.35 5.35 3.42
CA LEU A 30 7.53 4.21 4.31
C LEU A 30 8.93 4.18 4.92
N LYS A 31 9.96 4.38 4.11
CA LYS A 31 11.35 4.39 4.57
C LYS A 31 11.61 5.53 5.55
N LYS A 32 11.00 6.69 5.34
CA LYS A 32 11.12 7.83 6.23
C LYS A 32 10.68 7.49 7.66
N TYR A 33 9.70 6.61 7.81
CA TYR A 33 9.17 6.18 9.10
C TYR A 33 9.73 4.85 9.58
N GLY A 34 10.78 4.35 8.93
CA GLY A 34 11.45 3.12 9.35
C GLY A 34 10.72 1.84 8.98
N ILE A 35 9.81 1.88 8.01
CA ILE A 35 9.09 0.71 7.53
C ILE A 35 9.80 0.15 6.31
N ASP A 36 10.33 -1.08 6.42
CA ASP A 36 10.91 -1.77 5.28
C ASP A 36 9.78 -2.26 4.38
N PRO A 37 9.71 -1.79 3.11
CA PRO A 37 8.58 -2.14 2.25
C PRO A 37 8.46 -3.63 1.96
N LEU A 38 9.55 -4.38 2.00
CA LEU A 38 9.55 -5.80 1.64
C LEU A 38 9.21 -6.71 2.82
N PHE A 39 9.74 -6.41 3.99
CA PHE A 39 9.73 -7.35 5.11
C PHE A 39 8.88 -6.91 6.29
N ASP A 40 8.51 -5.65 6.37
CA ASP A 40 7.71 -5.15 7.49
C ASP A 40 6.27 -5.60 7.36
N ARG A 41 5.74 -6.22 8.42
CA ARG A 41 4.37 -6.72 8.44
C ARG A 41 3.34 -5.61 8.23
N ARG A 42 3.68 -4.38 8.60
CA ARG A 42 2.77 -3.24 8.42
C ARG A 42 2.46 -2.98 6.95
N ASN A 43 3.32 -3.44 6.03
CA ASN A 43 3.09 -3.32 4.59
C ASN A 43 2.59 -4.61 3.96
N LEU A 44 2.14 -5.58 4.75
CA LEU A 44 1.63 -6.85 4.25
C LEU A 44 0.17 -7.03 4.62
N VAL A 45 -0.57 -7.68 3.74
CA VAL A 45 -1.97 -8.04 3.98
C VAL A 45 -2.25 -9.40 3.34
N TRP A 46 -3.04 -10.23 4.02
CA TRP A 46 -3.55 -11.48 3.44
C TRP A 46 -4.85 -11.16 2.71
N ALA A 47 -4.84 -11.32 1.40
CA ALA A 47 -5.98 -10.99 0.57
C ALA A 47 -6.07 -11.91 -0.64
N PRO A 48 -7.27 -12.03 -1.26
CA PRO A 48 -7.39 -12.76 -2.52
C PRO A 48 -6.49 -12.15 -3.59
N ASN A 49 -5.99 -13.01 -4.49
CA ASN A 49 -5.12 -12.56 -5.56
C ASN A 49 -5.95 -11.90 -6.67
N HIS A 50 -5.81 -10.58 -6.80
CA HIS A 50 -6.48 -9.77 -7.83
C HIS A 50 -5.43 -9.01 -8.63
N GLY A 51 -5.87 -8.42 -9.75
CA GLY A 51 -5.05 -7.50 -10.52
C GLY A 51 -4.68 -6.25 -9.71
N HIS A 52 -3.72 -5.49 -10.21
CA HIS A 52 -3.17 -4.32 -9.52
C HIS A 52 -3.36 -3.07 -10.39
N PRO A 53 -4.52 -2.40 -10.29
CA PRO A 53 -4.72 -1.18 -11.07
C PRO A 53 -3.83 -0.03 -10.55
N ASP A 54 -3.38 0.82 -11.47
CA ASP A 54 -2.59 1.99 -11.12
C ASP A 54 -3.35 2.91 -10.14
N ARG A 55 -4.67 2.98 -10.29
CA ARG A 55 -5.55 3.75 -9.39
C ARG A 55 -5.34 3.36 -7.93
N MET A 56 -5.17 2.06 -7.65
CA MET A 56 -4.93 1.57 -6.30
C MET A 56 -3.64 2.18 -5.72
N ALA A 57 -2.56 2.15 -6.49
CA ALA A 57 -1.28 2.70 -6.05
C ALA A 57 -1.38 4.20 -5.79
N ILE A 58 -2.11 4.92 -6.65
CA ILE A 58 -2.30 6.37 -6.52
C ILE A 58 -3.10 6.69 -5.26
N GLU A 59 -4.18 5.96 -4.98
CA GLU A 59 -5.00 6.17 -3.79
C GLU A 59 -4.22 5.87 -2.51
N ILE A 60 -3.42 4.82 -2.51
CA ILE A 60 -2.57 4.50 -1.36
C ILE A 60 -1.56 5.62 -1.11
N LEU A 61 -0.95 6.14 -2.17
CA LEU A 61 -0.02 7.27 -2.04
C LEU A 61 -0.71 8.49 -1.43
N GLU A 62 -1.93 8.80 -1.86
CA GLU A 62 -2.68 9.93 -1.31
C GLU A 62 -2.92 9.76 0.19
N GLN A 63 -3.28 8.56 0.62
CA GLN A 63 -3.47 8.27 2.04
C GLN A 63 -2.17 8.42 2.82
N LEU A 64 -1.06 7.92 2.27
CA LEU A 64 0.25 8.04 2.91
C LEU A 64 0.71 9.50 2.98
N ARG A 65 0.43 10.29 1.95
CA ARG A 65 0.76 11.73 1.97
C ARG A 65 0.00 12.49 3.06
N ARG A 66 -1.28 12.18 3.23
CA ARG A 66 -2.08 12.79 4.32
C ARG A 66 -1.51 12.40 5.68
N ALA A 67 -1.15 11.13 5.85
CA ALA A 67 -0.55 10.65 7.08
C ALA A 67 0.82 11.31 7.33
N ASP A 68 1.62 11.50 6.28
CA ASP A 68 2.92 12.17 6.38
C ASP A 68 2.77 13.63 6.78
N GLN A 69 1.69 14.29 6.39
CA GLN A 69 1.39 15.65 6.84
C GLN A 69 1.11 15.72 8.34
N ILE A 70 0.49 14.68 8.89
CA ILE A 70 0.32 14.54 10.33
C ILE A 70 1.69 14.33 10.99
N GLY A 71 2.56 13.56 10.35
CA GLY A 71 3.95 13.43 10.73
C GLY A 71 4.23 12.42 11.83
N THR A 72 3.33 11.46 12.07
CA THR A 72 3.54 10.43 13.09
C THR A 72 3.56 9.04 12.47
N LEU A 73 4.29 8.13 13.10
CA LEU A 73 4.31 6.72 12.70
C LEU A 73 2.90 6.11 12.80
N GLU A 74 2.15 6.47 13.84
CA GLU A 74 0.80 5.97 14.04
C GLU A 74 -0.11 6.34 12.87
N ALA A 75 0.03 7.56 12.33
CA ALA A 75 -0.76 7.98 11.17
C ALA A 75 -0.42 7.15 9.94
N ILE A 76 0.86 6.85 9.73
CA ILE A 76 1.30 5.99 8.61
C ILE A 76 0.76 4.57 8.80
N GLU A 77 0.83 4.01 9.99
CA GLU A 77 0.29 2.69 10.28
C GLU A 77 -1.22 2.64 10.04
N GLU A 78 -1.95 3.68 10.41
CA GLU A 78 -3.38 3.78 10.19
C GLU A 78 -3.69 3.82 8.69
N ALA A 79 -2.92 4.57 7.90
CA ALA A 79 -3.07 4.62 6.45
C ALA A 79 -2.88 3.22 5.83
N LEU A 80 -1.88 2.48 6.29
CA LEU A 80 -1.66 1.11 5.81
C LEU A 80 -2.81 0.17 6.20
N LYS A 81 -3.38 0.32 7.39
CA LYS A 81 -4.54 -0.46 7.80
C LYS A 81 -5.75 -0.18 6.91
N GLU A 82 -6.01 1.09 6.59
CA GLU A 82 -7.10 1.46 5.70
C GLU A 82 -6.91 0.85 4.30
N ALA A 83 -5.69 0.86 3.80
CA ALA A 83 -5.38 0.23 2.52
C ALA A 83 -5.59 -1.28 2.59
N ALA A 84 -5.20 -1.92 3.68
CA ALA A 84 -5.43 -3.36 3.89
C ALA A 84 -6.91 -3.70 3.86
N ILE A 85 -7.75 -2.89 4.49
CA ILE A 85 -9.20 -3.05 4.45
C ILE A 85 -9.70 -2.95 3.01
N GLY A 86 -9.16 -2.02 2.22
CA GLY A 86 -9.49 -1.89 0.81
C GLY A 86 -9.19 -3.15 0.00
N PHE A 87 -8.04 -3.80 0.25
CA PHE A 87 -7.71 -5.08 -0.38
C PHE A 87 -8.71 -6.17 0.00
N ILE A 88 -8.99 -6.32 1.29
CA ILE A 88 -9.87 -7.37 1.80
C ILE A 88 -11.30 -7.17 1.30
N SER A 89 -11.79 -5.95 1.27
CA SER A 89 -13.15 -5.63 0.84
C SER A 89 -13.32 -5.64 -0.67
N GLY A 90 -12.23 -5.73 -1.43
CA GLY A 90 -12.29 -5.73 -2.89
C GLY A 90 -12.53 -4.36 -3.50
N ARG A 91 -12.14 -3.29 -2.81
CA ARG A 91 -12.29 -1.91 -3.29
C ARG A 91 -11.68 -1.69 -4.66
N TRP A 92 -10.58 -2.38 -4.95
CA TRP A 92 -9.81 -2.20 -6.18
C TRP A 92 -9.88 -3.42 -7.11
N LYS A 93 -10.99 -4.05 -7.17
CA LYS A 93 -11.20 -5.14 -8.12
C LYS A 93 -11.18 -4.67 -9.57
#